data_fea14a7c8f7c9645f6464aacffb5840f
#
_entry.id   fea14a7c8f7c9645f6464aacffb5840f
#
_cell.length_a   1.000
_cell.length_b   1.000
_cell.length_c   1.000
_cell.angle_alpha   90.00
_cell.angle_beta   90.00
_cell.angle_gamma   90.00
#
_symmetry.space_group_name_H-M   'P 1'
#
loop_
_entity.id
_entity.type
_entity.pdbx_description
1 polymer ?
#
loop_
_entity_poly.entity_id
_entity_poly.type
_entity_poly.pdbx_seq_one_letter_code
_entity_poly.pdbx_strand_id
1 'polypeptide(L)'
;MGNCLEIYKVTLRNTPGIYGPPSQEEKKAFPMMNHHQDRKPMGLREGLARKRLCDDIRPPSESQLKALEESLRNLEGMNSPSGLGTTTTVVFSVNNHVGHLASALNIFQENNINVVHIESRKSRRSDALFDIYVDFETDHIRLEELVNRLKREVASLTFNQLNIPMTPPALTKKACLELVPWFPKKVSELDQAAINVLMYGSELDADHPGFKDTVYRQRRKFYTDLAMQYTHGTDIPVIEYTKEEVETWGTVFRELMKLYPTHACREYLANIPLLVEHCGYREDNVPQLADVSRFLKERTGFTLRPVAGYLSSRDFLAGLAFRVFHCTQYIRHRSDPFYTPEPDCCHELMGHMPLLADPSFAQFSQEIGLASLGASDNDIAKLSTCYFFSVEFGLCKQDNELRAYGAGLLSSISELAHALSDKAVKKVFEPLHMCTQECLITTFQDVYFYTDSFEEAKEKMRQFASTIKRPFAVRYNPYTESVDVLDSTRCIASVVSELKGDLCIVSDALKRLQLIENFRFQESHKQGSPQSLTDICKEEVNSLQIKN
;
A
#
# COMPACT_ATOMS: atom_id res chain seq x y z
N MET A 1 8.58 2.43 -3.86
CA MET A 1 9.41 3.04 -2.81
C MET A 1 8.60 3.80 -1.75
N GLY A 2 7.58 4.60 -2.12
CA GLY A 2 6.90 5.48 -1.19
C GLY A 2 6.29 4.86 0.06
N ASN A 3 5.64 3.74 -0.04
CA ASN A 3 4.86 3.18 1.07
C ASN A 3 5.65 2.27 2.02
N CYS A 4 6.79 1.73 1.60
CA CYS A 4 7.71 1.05 2.51
C CYS A 4 8.60 2.03 3.30
N LEU A 5 8.80 3.26 2.79
CA LEU A 5 9.59 4.31 3.43
C LEU A 5 9.11 4.68 4.83
N GLU A 6 7.81 4.58 5.11
CA GLU A 6 7.26 5.02 6.39
C GLU A 6 7.37 3.99 7.51
N ILE A 7 7.22 2.72 7.21
CA ILE A 7 7.52 1.67 8.20
C ILE A 7 8.96 1.84 8.70
N TYR A 8 9.85 2.33 7.83
CA TYR A 8 11.28 2.50 8.08
C TYR A 8 11.66 3.80 8.77
N LYS A 9 11.10 4.96 8.38
CA LYS A 9 11.39 6.22 9.08
C LYS A 9 10.98 6.17 10.55
N VAL A 10 9.94 5.40 10.88
CA VAL A 10 9.51 5.15 12.26
C VAL A 10 10.47 4.18 12.98
N THR A 11 10.95 3.14 12.30
CA THR A 11 11.87 2.15 12.89
C THR A 11 13.28 2.72 13.10
N LEU A 12 13.81 3.53 12.17
CA LEU A 12 15.13 4.15 12.29
C LEU A 12 15.21 5.25 13.36
N ARG A 13 14.10 5.92 13.68
CA ARG A 13 14.06 6.87 14.81
C ARG A 13 14.10 6.21 16.18
N ASN A 14 13.85 4.90 16.25
CA ASN A 14 13.79 4.15 17.50
C ASN A 14 15.00 3.24 17.75
N THR A 15 16.05 3.26 16.93
CA THR A 15 17.30 2.56 17.21
C THR A 15 18.25 3.48 17.98
N PRO A 16 18.55 3.23 19.26
CA PRO A 16 19.52 4.03 19.99
C PRO A 16 20.95 3.63 19.58
N GLY A 17 21.68 4.56 18.96
CA GLY A 17 23.13 4.45 18.98
C GLY A 17 23.91 4.57 17.70
N ILE A 18 23.78 5.63 16.88
CA ILE A 18 24.80 5.99 15.87
C ILE A 18 25.00 7.50 15.67
N TYR A 19 24.41 8.39 16.44
CA TYR A 19 24.83 9.79 16.37
C TYR A 19 25.08 10.35 17.78
N GLY A 20 26.35 10.74 18.03
CA GLY A 20 26.76 11.51 19.20
C GLY A 20 26.15 12.92 19.20
N PRO A 21 26.06 13.59 20.35
CA PRO A 21 25.42 14.91 20.46
C PRO A 21 26.18 15.96 19.66
N PRO A 22 25.49 16.92 19.00
CA PRO A 22 26.13 18.01 18.27
C PRO A 22 26.91 18.94 19.21
N SER A 23 28.05 19.41 18.76
CA SER A 23 28.97 20.29 19.47
C SER A 23 28.36 21.67 19.73
N GLN A 24 28.87 22.36 20.78
CA GLN A 24 28.34 23.65 21.30
C GLN A 24 28.52 24.85 20.37
N GLU A 25 29.01 24.72 19.15
CA GLU A 25 29.27 25.87 18.25
C GLU A 25 28.15 26.23 17.28
N GLU A 26 27.09 25.44 17.13
CA GLU A 26 26.00 25.70 16.16
C GLU A 26 24.81 26.49 16.72
N LYS A 27 24.91 27.04 17.91
CA LYS A 27 23.81 27.80 18.57
C LYS A 27 23.89 29.34 18.43
N LYS A 28 24.47 29.87 17.40
CA LYS A 28 24.44 31.31 17.12
C LYS A 28 24.17 31.59 15.66
N ALA A 29 22.92 31.83 15.31
CA ALA A 29 22.43 32.79 14.31
C ALA A 29 20.97 32.48 13.93
N PHE A 30 20.04 33.31 14.42
CA PHE A 30 19.09 34.04 13.58
C PHE A 30 18.05 34.73 14.47
N PRO A 31 17.81 36.05 14.30
CA PRO A 31 16.86 36.82 15.10
C PRO A 31 15.45 36.75 14.51
N MET A 32 14.48 36.79 15.43
CA MET A 32 13.04 36.94 15.17
C MET A 32 12.73 38.25 14.46
N MET A 33 11.89 38.24 13.45
CA MET A 33 11.13 39.39 13.01
C MET A 33 9.63 39.09 13.04
N ASN A 34 8.96 39.79 13.91
CA ASN A 34 7.50 39.93 13.97
C ASN A 34 7.01 40.82 12.83
N HIS A 35 5.98 40.42 12.11
CA HIS A 35 5.05 41.35 11.49
C HIS A 35 3.61 40.85 11.57
N HIS A 36 2.84 41.53 12.41
CA HIS A 36 1.39 41.58 12.37
C HIS A 36 0.91 42.30 11.11
N GLN A 37 -0.06 41.77 10.41
CA GLN A 37 -1.09 42.60 9.76
C GLN A 37 -2.41 41.82 9.59
N ASP A 38 -3.43 42.47 10.14
CA ASP A 38 -4.86 42.12 10.09
C ASP A 38 -5.43 42.05 8.66
N ARG A 39 -6.28 41.07 8.37
CA ARG A 39 -7.39 41.23 7.42
C ARG A 39 -8.63 40.47 7.87
N LYS A 40 -9.72 41.22 7.97
CA LYS A 40 -11.08 40.78 8.30
C LYS A 40 -11.73 39.91 7.21
N PRO A 41 -12.73 39.08 7.55
CA PRO A 41 -13.41 38.19 6.63
C PRO A 41 -14.60 38.87 5.95
N MET A 42 -14.86 38.50 4.70
CA MET A 42 -16.12 38.83 4.01
C MET A 42 -17.01 37.58 3.82
N GLY A 43 -18.19 37.81 4.14
CA GLY A 43 -19.47 37.19 4.22
C GLY A 43 -19.90 35.97 3.41
N LEU A 44 -20.68 35.22 4.12
CA LEU A 44 -21.64 34.16 3.82
C LEU A 44 -22.43 34.26 2.49
N ARG A 45 -22.66 33.09 1.88
CA ARG A 45 -24.01 32.73 1.37
C ARG A 45 -24.34 31.26 1.64
N GLU A 46 -25.54 31.08 2.18
CA GLU A 46 -26.22 29.85 2.57
C GLU A 46 -26.53 28.93 1.39
N GLY A 47 -26.58 27.63 1.66
CA GLY A 47 -27.21 26.69 0.75
C GLY A 47 -27.12 25.23 1.14
N LEU A 48 -28.20 24.73 1.76
CA LEU A 48 -28.69 23.35 1.77
C LEU A 48 -28.05 22.33 2.73
N ALA A 49 -28.77 22.18 3.83
CA ALA A 49 -28.67 21.09 4.80
C ALA A 49 -28.88 19.71 4.17
N ARG A 50 -27.87 18.84 4.26
CA ARG A 50 -28.06 17.38 4.20
C ARG A 50 -28.04 16.83 5.61
N LYS A 51 -29.17 16.28 6.02
CA LYS A 51 -29.39 15.56 7.28
C LYS A 51 -28.31 14.48 7.46
N ARG A 52 -27.48 14.61 8.47
CA ARG A 52 -26.55 13.57 8.92
C ARG A 52 -27.29 12.62 9.85
N LEU A 53 -27.33 11.35 9.49
CA LEU A 53 -27.65 10.25 10.40
C LEU A 53 -26.33 9.83 11.08
N CYS A 54 -26.00 10.38 12.20
CA CYS A 54 -24.99 9.89 13.15
C CYS A 54 -25.07 10.73 14.44
N ASP A 55 -26.25 10.73 15.07
CA ASP A 55 -26.38 11.11 16.48
C ASP A 55 -26.80 9.83 17.20
N ASP A 56 -25.86 9.20 17.91
CA ASP A 56 -26.07 8.42 19.12
C ASP A 56 -24.77 7.66 19.48
N ILE A 57 -23.75 8.41 19.94
CA ILE A 57 -22.71 7.81 20.79
C ILE A 57 -22.67 8.66 22.06
N ARG A 58 -23.44 8.18 23.05
CA ARG A 58 -23.41 8.71 24.42
C ARG A 58 -22.06 8.34 25.08
N PRO A 59 -21.55 9.18 26.01
CA PRO A 59 -20.41 8.80 26.84
C PRO A 59 -20.71 7.47 27.55
N PRO A 60 -19.70 6.64 27.83
CA PRO A 60 -19.90 5.34 28.47
C PRO A 60 -20.69 5.52 29.76
N SER A 61 -21.76 4.74 29.91
CA SER A 61 -22.61 4.77 31.10
C SER A 61 -21.83 4.29 32.33
N GLU A 62 -22.26 4.71 33.52
CA GLU A 62 -21.68 4.25 34.81
C GLU A 62 -21.61 2.72 34.92
N SER A 63 -22.54 2.00 34.25
CA SER A 63 -22.56 0.54 34.17
C SER A 63 -21.42 -0.01 33.28
N GLN A 64 -21.02 0.70 32.25
CA GLN A 64 -19.88 0.31 31.40
C GLN A 64 -18.55 0.59 32.10
N LEU A 65 -18.47 1.64 32.92
CA LEU A 65 -17.32 1.92 33.76
C LEU A 65 -17.17 0.88 34.87
N LYS A 66 -18.29 0.45 35.50
CA LYS A 66 -18.29 -0.63 36.50
C LYS A 66 -17.92 -1.98 35.90
N ALA A 67 -18.37 -2.30 34.68
CA ALA A 67 -17.97 -3.53 33.99
C ALA A 67 -16.46 -3.53 33.65
N LEU A 68 -15.88 -2.37 33.39
CA LEU A 68 -14.44 -2.21 33.18
C LEU A 68 -13.67 -2.44 34.50
N GLU A 69 -14.15 -1.88 35.62
CA GLU A 69 -13.57 -2.06 36.94
C GLU A 69 -13.69 -3.51 37.42
N GLU A 70 -14.79 -4.17 37.12
CA GLU A 70 -15.01 -5.60 37.46
C GLU A 70 -14.12 -6.52 36.60
N SER A 71 -13.88 -6.18 35.33
CA SER A 71 -12.92 -6.87 34.48
C SER A 71 -11.48 -6.72 34.99
N LEU A 72 -11.12 -5.55 35.54
CA LEU A 72 -9.80 -5.31 36.13
C LEU A 72 -9.62 -6.10 37.43
N ARG A 73 -10.65 -6.22 38.30
CA ARG A 73 -10.58 -7.00 39.54
C ARG A 73 -10.50 -8.52 39.33
N ASN A 74 -11.09 -9.02 38.24
CA ASN A 74 -11.03 -10.47 37.91
C ASN A 74 -9.64 -10.89 37.39
N LEU A 75 -8.75 -9.95 37.11
CA LEU A 75 -7.35 -10.18 36.69
C LEU A 75 -6.38 -10.33 37.88
N GLU A 76 -6.80 -9.93 39.11
CA GLU A 76 -5.98 -10.08 40.34
C GLU A 76 -5.77 -11.52 40.81
N GLY A 77 -6.48 -12.50 40.22
CA GLY A 77 -6.46 -13.91 40.62
C GLY A 77 -5.50 -14.83 39.87
N MET A 78 -4.76 -14.38 38.87
CA MET A 78 -3.89 -15.24 38.06
C MET A 78 -2.42 -14.90 38.20
N ASN A 79 -1.75 -15.55 39.12
CA ASN A 79 -0.29 -15.68 39.17
C ASN A 79 0.17 -16.54 37.99
N SER A 80 0.92 -15.98 37.04
CA SER A 80 1.66 -16.70 36.01
C SER A 80 3.13 -16.31 36.01
N PRO A 81 4.04 -17.24 35.82
CA PRO A 81 5.47 -16.99 35.91
C PRO A 81 6.05 -16.49 34.60
N SER A 82 6.93 -15.50 34.72
CA SER A 82 8.06 -15.12 33.85
C SER A 82 7.85 -14.79 32.37
N GLY A 83 7.93 -13.48 32.03
CA GLY A 83 8.91 -13.05 31.02
C GLY A 83 8.52 -13.13 29.57
N LEU A 84 7.36 -12.57 29.14
CA LEU A 84 7.19 -11.99 27.80
C LEU A 84 6.39 -10.70 27.97
N GLY A 85 6.97 -9.56 27.60
CA GLY A 85 6.29 -8.27 27.59
C GLY A 85 5.07 -8.32 26.66
N THR A 86 3.89 -8.07 27.22
CA THR A 86 2.67 -7.95 26.40
C THR A 86 2.55 -6.55 25.86
N THR A 87 2.52 -6.39 24.54
CA THR A 87 2.25 -5.10 23.89
C THR A 87 0.78 -4.72 24.15
N THR A 88 0.57 -3.55 24.71
CA THR A 88 -0.75 -3.00 25.02
C THR A 88 -0.99 -1.76 24.20
N THR A 89 -2.19 -1.58 23.66
CA THR A 89 -2.58 -0.42 22.87
C THR A 89 -3.52 0.49 23.65
N VAL A 90 -3.26 1.80 23.63
CA VAL A 90 -4.17 2.82 24.15
C VAL A 90 -4.48 3.85 23.08
N VAL A 91 -5.75 4.27 23.01
CA VAL A 91 -6.19 5.38 22.17
C VAL A 91 -6.74 6.48 23.09
N PHE A 92 -6.23 7.69 22.95
CA PHE A 92 -6.72 8.85 23.70
C PHE A 92 -6.81 10.10 22.83
N SER A 93 -7.70 11.00 23.19
CA SER A 93 -7.86 12.27 22.47
C SER A 93 -7.24 13.41 23.23
N VAL A 94 -6.48 14.25 22.54
CA VAL A 94 -5.88 15.49 23.09
C VAL A 94 -6.37 16.70 22.31
N ASN A 95 -6.43 17.85 22.98
CA ASN A 95 -6.72 19.12 22.32
C ASN A 95 -5.55 19.53 21.42
N ASN A 96 -5.86 20.14 20.27
CA ASN A 96 -4.87 20.65 19.34
C ASN A 96 -4.22 21.95 19.86
N HIS A 97 -3.46 21.84 20.95
CA HIS A 97 -2.67 22.95 21.52
C HIS A 97 -1.22 22.49 21.70
N VAL A 98 -0.31 23.46 21.56
CA VAL A 98 1.12 23.21 21.74
C VAL A 98 1.39 22.64 23.15
N GLY A 99 2.09 21.52 23.19
CA GLY A 99 2.49 20.85 24.44
C GLY A 99 1.55 19.75 24.94
N HIS A 100 0.26 19.66 24.53
CA HIS A 100 -0.66 18.66 25.07
C HIS A 100 -0.26 17.22 24.74
N LEU A 101 0.23 16.96 23.53
CA LEU A 101 0.76 15.64 23.18
C LEU A 101 2.01 15.30 24.01
N ALA A 102 2.91 16.29 24.19
CA ALA A 102 4.12 16.09 24.99
C ALA A 102 3.79 15.81 26.45
N SER A 103 2.80 16.51 27.04
CA SER A 103 2.32 16.24 28.40
C SER A 103 1.77 14.81 28.54
N ALA A 104 0.96 14.35 27.56
CA ALA A 104 0.43 12.99 27.57
C ALA A 104 1.54 11.93 27.45
N LEU A 105 2.56 12.17 26.61
CA LEU A 105 3.70 11.24 26.45
C LEU A 105 4.65 11.24 27.66
N ASN A 106 4.79 12.35 28.37
CA ASN A 106 5.56 12.41 29.61
C ASN A 106 5.00 11.46 30.68
N ILE A 107 3.70 11.18 30.67
CA ILE A 107 3.09 10.23 31.60
C ILE A 107 3.66 8.81 31.38
N PHE A 108 3.91 8.40 30.12
CA PHE A 108 4.56 7.12 29.83
C PHE A 108 6.00 7.10 30.35
N GLN A 109 6.73 8.19 30.12
CA GLN A 109 8.11 8.32 30.60
C GLN A 109 8.20 8.28 32.13
N GLU A 110 7.33 8.99 32.85
CA GLU A 110 7.28 9.02 34.30
C GLU A 110 6.91 7.68 34.93
N ASN A 111 6.15 6.85 34.20
CA ASN A 111 5.82 5.49 34.63
C ASN A 111 6.84 4.45 34.12
N ASN A 112 7.95 4.91 33.51
CA ASN A 112 9.00 4.05 32.96
C ASN A 112 8.44 3.01 31.96
N ILE A 113 7.52 3.44 31.11
CA ILE A 113 6.87 2.64 30.07
C ILE A 113 7.45 3.00 28.71
N ASN A 114 7.99 2.02 28.00
CA ASN A 114 8.53 2.21 26.67
C ASN A 114 7.40 2.22 25.63
N VAL A 115 7.29 3.31 24.88
CA VAL A 115 6.36 3.43 23.74
C VAL A 115 7.00 2.79 22.52
N VAL A 116 6.33 1.82 21.95
CA VAL A 116 6.81 1.04 20.77
C VAL A 116 6.35 1.70 19.48
N HIS A 117 5.10 2.22 19.46
CA HIS A 117 4.51 2.88 18.30
C HIS A 117 3.60 4.03 18.75
N ILE A 118 3.54 5.10 17.95
CA ILE A 118 2.62 6.21 18.16
C ILE A 118 2.10 6.73 16.84
N GLU A 119 0.79 6.98 16.77
CA GLU A 119 0.13 7.54 15.62
C GLU A 119 -0.85 8.64 16.08
N SER A 120 -0.93 9.76 15.34
CA SER A 120 -1.88 10.84 15.61
C SER A 120 -2.81 11.04 14.43
N ARG A 121 -4.11 11.17 14.69
CA ARG A 121 -5.13 11.42 13.66
C ARG A 121 -6.07 12.52 14.13
N LYS A 122 -6.58 13.31 13.18
CA LYS A 122 -7.64 14.29 13.48
C LYS A 122 -8.88 13.56 14.00
N SER A 123 -9.38 13.95 15.17
CA SER A 123 -10.53 13.26 15.77
C SER A 123 -11.80 13.49 14.98
N ARG A 124 -12.59 12.43 14.79
CA ARG A 124 -13.92 12.52 14.18
C ARG A 124 -14.97 13.16 15.11
N ARG A 125 -14.65 13.32 16.40
CA ARG A 125 -15.58 13.85 17.42
C ARG A 125 -15.60 15.37 17.46
N SER A 126 -14.47 16.01 17.16
CA SER A 126 -14.33 17.47 17.16
C SER A 126 -13.11 17.88 16.37
N ASP A 127 -13.22 18.97 15.60
CA ASP A 127 -12.11 19.56 14.84
C ASP A 127 -10.97 20.10 15.74
N ALA A 128 -11.23 20.27 17.05
CA ALA A 128 -10.27 20.72 18.03
C ALA A 128 -9.48 19.58 18.70
N LEU A 129 -9.77 18.30 18.38
CA LEU A 129 -9.18 17.12 19.01
C LEU A 129 -8.34 16.32 18.01
N PHE A 130 -7.23 15.74 18.52
CA PHE A 130 -6.48 14.69 17.87
C PHE A 130 -6.63 13.39 18.66
N ASP A 131 -6.90 12.29 17.95
CA ASP A 131 -6.87 10.95 18.52
C ASP A 131 -5.45 10.41 18.38
N ILE A 132 -4.83 10.05 19.50
CA ILE A 132 -3.47 9.53 19.59
C ILE A 132 -3.56 8.06 19.89
N TYR A 133 -2.92 7.27 19.05
CA TYR A 133 -2.79 5.84 19.16
C TYR A 133 -1.41 5.50 19.67
N VAL A 134 -1.28 4.74 20.73
CA VAL A 134 0.01 4.40 21.35
C VAL A 134 0.06 2.91 21.67
N ASP A 135 1.07 2.23 21.12
CA ASP A 135 1.43 0.86 21.52
C ASP A 135 2.64 0.91 22.45
N PHE A 136 2.58 0.16 23.53
CA PHE A 136 3.61 0.14 24.55
C PHE A 136 3.70 -1.21 25.26
N GLU A 137 4.84 -1.49 25.84
CA GLU A 137 5.10 -2.68 26.64
C GLU A 137 5.06 -2.33 28.12
N THR A 138 4.22 -3.02 28.89
CA THR A 138 4.10 -2.80 30.33
C THR A 138 3.64 -4.03 31.08
N ASP A 139 3.87 -4.03 32.40
CA ASP A 139 3.24 -4.95 33.33
C ASP A 139 1.88 -4.42 33.85
N HIS A 140 1.13 -5.28 34.49
CA HIS A 140 -0.23 -4.97 34.97
C HIS A 140 -0.30 -3.83 35.99
N ILE A 141 0.71 -3.71 36.84
CA ILE A 141 0.74 -2.74 37.94
C ILE A 141 0.95 -1.32 37.38
N ARG A 142 1.89 -1.19 36.44
CA ARG A 142 2.19 0.09 35.77
C ARG A 142 1.07 0.52 34.83
N LEU A 143 0.35 -0.46 34.22
CA LEU A 143 -0.80 -0.18 33.37
C LEU A 143 -1.90 0.58 34.12
N GLU A 144 -2.25 0.13 35.33
CA GLU A 144 -3.30 0.76 36.11
C GLU A 144 -2.93 2.21 36.51
N GLU A 145 -1.69 2.43 36.91
CA GLU A 145 -1.19 3.78 37.23
C GLU A 145 -1.18 4.70 36.03
N LEU A 146 -0.69 4.20 34.87
CA LEU A 146 -0.72 4.91 33.58
C LEU A 146 -2.15 5.36 33.21
N VAL A 147 -3.11 4.42 33.28
CA VAL A 147 -4.53 4.68 32.98
C VAL A 147 -5.10 5.77 33.86
N ASN A 148 -4.86 5.69 35.16
CA ASN A 148 -5.38 6.66 36.13
C ASN A 148 -4.80 8.07 35.94
N ARG A 149 -3.56 8.17 35.48
CA ARG A 149 -2.92 9.44 35.17
C ARG A 149 -3.39 10.00 33.81
N LEU A 150 -3.45 9.16 32.77
CA LEU A 150 -3.95 9.58 31.45
C LEU A 150 -5.38 10.09 31.51
N LYS A 151 -6.27 9.46 32.28
CA LYS A 151 -7.67 9.93 32.48
C LYS A 151 -7.78 11.37 32.96
N ARG A 152 -6.78 11.90 33.64
CA ARG A 152 -6.78 13.29 34.16
C ARG A 152 -6.33 14.32 33.14
N GLU A 153 -5.53 13.91 32.16
CA GLU A 153 -4.84 14.81 31.22
C GLU A 153 -5.44 14.77 29.81
N VAL A 154 -6.23 13.75 29.47
CA VAL A 154 -6.75 13.56 28.11
C VAL A 154 -8.26 13.73 28.04
N ALA A 155 -8.75 14.19 26.88
CA ALA A 155 -10.18 14.45 26.68
C ALA A 155 -11.02 13.17 26.57
N SER A 156 -10.45 12.07 26.08
CA SER A 156 -11.06 10.74 26.08
C SER A 156 -10.00 9.65 26.08
N LEU A 157 -10.33 8.49 26.62
CA LEU A 157 -9.43 7.34 26.74
C LEU A 157 -10.16 6.06 26.40
N THR A 158 -9.58 5.23 25.52
CA THR A 158 -10.09 3.92 25.13
C THR A 158 -8.94 2.92 25.13
N PHE A 159 -9.13 1.74 25.70
CA PHE A 159 -8.16 0.66 25.71
C PHE A 159 -8.58 -0.47 24.78
N ASN A 160 -7.64 -0.98 23.99
CA ASN A 160 -7.75 -2.27 23.33
C ASN A 160 -6.76 -3.23 23.99
N GLN A 161 -7.24 -4.10 24.86
CA GLN A 161 -6.46 -5.23 25.33
C GLN A 161 -6.52 -6.36 24.31
N LEU A 162 -5.45 -6.53 23.54
CA LEU A 162 -5.20 -7.73 22.76
C LEU A 162 -4.23 -8.60 23.54
N ASN A 163 -4.76 -9.54 24.32
CA ASN A 163 -4.23 -10.88 24.62
C ASN A 163 -4.78 -11.43 25.94
N ILE A 164 -5.97 -12.01 25.87
CA ILE A 164 -6.42 -13.00 26.85
C ILE A 164 -6.65 -14.29 26.06
N PRO A 165 -6.04 -15.42 26.44
CA PRO A 165 -6.49 -16.73 25.97
C PRO A 165 -7.80 -17.04 26.66
N MET A 166 -8.88 -16.50 26.17
CA MET A 166 -10.21 -16.95 26.54
C MET A 166 -10.63 -18.09 25.62
N THR A 167 -10.99 -19.24 26.18
CA THR A 167 -12.02 -20.06 25.56
C THR A 167 -13.20 -19.16 25.26
N PRO A 168 -13.53 -18.91 24.00
CA PRO A 168 -14.46 -17.85 23.65
C PRO A 168 -15.87 -18.23 24.18
N PRO A 169 -16.58 -17.35 24.90
CA PRO A 169 -18.02 -17.34 24.77
C PRO A 169 -18.27 -17.09 23.28
N ALA A 170 -19.21 -17.83 22.68
CA ALA A 170 -19.50 -17.75 21.26
C ALA A 170 -19.61 -16.27 20.84
N LEU A 171 -18.51 -15.72 20.30
CA LEU A 171 -18.46 -14.35 19.79
C LEU A 171 -19.53 -14.25 18.71
N THR A 172 -20.51 -13.40 18.91
CA THR A 172 -21.49 -13.14 17.87
C THR A 172 -20.73 -12.64 16.64
N LYS A 173 -21.14 -13.07 15.45
CA LYS A 173 -20.56 -12.68 14.15
C LYS A 173 -20.31 -11.14 14.05
N LYS A 174 -21.16 -10.35 14.72
CA LYS A 174 -21.08 -8.89 14.80
C LYS A 174 -19.85 -8.42 15.58
N ALA A 175 -19.51 -9.03 16.70
CA ALA A 175 -18.34 -8.66 17.51
C ALA A 175 -17.01 -8.99 16.80
N CYS A 176 -16.93 -10.07 16.02
CA CYS A 176 -15.75 -10.39 15.22
C CYS A 176 -15.51 -9.38 14.07
N LEU A 177 -16.59 -8.85 13.47
CA LEU A 177 -16.52 -7.85 12.40
C LEU A 177 -16.17 -6.45 12.93
N GLU A 178 -16.53 -6.13 14.18
CA GLU A 178 -16.19 -4.85 14.83
C GLU A 178 -14.69 -4.72 15.18
N LEU A 179 -13.95 -5.83 15.21
CA LEU A 179 -12.50 -5.86 15.47
C LEU A 179 -11.66 -5.76 14.19
N VAL A 180 -12.29 -5.82 13.01
CA VAL A 180 -11.57 -5.75 11.73
C VAL A 180 -11.24 -4.29 11.39
N PRO A 181 -9.98 -3.96 11.04
CA PRO A 181 -9.64 -2.64 10.55
C PRO A 181 -10.52 -2.24 9.36
N TRP A 182 -10.92 -0.98 9.31
CA TRP A 182 -11.71 -0.47 8.19
C TRP A 182 -10.95 -0.61 6.87
N PHE A 183 -11.65 -0.97 5.82
CA PHE A 183 -11.15 -1.01 4.45
C PHE A 183 -12.24 -0.60 3.46
N PRO A 184 -11.88 -0.04 2.29
CA PRO A 184 -12.85 0.37 1.27
C PRO A 184 -13.61 -0.84 0.72
N LYS A 185 -14.91 -0.66 0.51
CA LYS A 185 -15.80 -1.65 -0.12
C LYS A 185 -16.09 -1.33 -1.58
N LYS A 186 -15.94 -0.06 -1.96
CA LYS A 186 -16.16 0.45 -3.33
C LYS A 186 -14.96 1.26 -3.76
N VAL A 187 -14.69 1.28 -5.05
CA VAL A 187 -13.59 2.04 -5.63
C VAL A 187 -13.68 3.54 -5.30
N SER A 188 -14.90 4.11 -5.20
CA SER A 188 -15.10 5.52 -4.81
C SER A 188 -14.68 5.83 -3.37
N GLU A 189 -14.60 4.84 -2.49
CA GLU A 189 -14.13 5.04 -1.12
C GLU A 189 -12.62 5.21 -1.02
N LEU A 190 -11.88 4.93 -2.10
CA LEU A 190 -10.46 5.27 -2.21
C LEU A 190 -10.21 6.78 -2.17
N ASP A 191 -11.23 7.62 -2.43
CA ASP A 191 -11.13 9.07 -2.24
C ASP A 191 -10.79 9.44 -0.80
N GLN A 192 -11.31 8.68 0.17
CA GLN A 192 -11.00 8.89 1.60
C GLN A 192 -9.56 8.50 1.93
N ALA A 193 -9.04 7.45 1.31
CA ALA A 193 -7.66 7.02 1.48
C ALA A 193 -6.67 8.02 0.86
N ALA A 194 -6.98 8.55 -0.34
CA ALA A 194 -6.11 9.47 -1.06
C ALA A 194 -5.94 10.85 -0.39
N ILE A 195 -6.84 11.23 0.51
CA ILE A 195 -6.73 12.46 1.33
C ILE A 195 -5.78 12.26 2.52
N ASN A 196 -5.58 11.02 2.97
CA ASN A 196 -4.72 10.68 4.12
C ASN A 196 -3.26 10.54 3.67
N VAL A 197 -2.72 11.59 3.05
CA VAL A 197 -1.31 11.64 2.63
C VAL A 197 -0.43 11.77 3.87
N LEU A 198 0.53 10.87 4.02
CA LEU A 198 1.45 10.86 5.15
C LEU A 198 2.57 11.89 4.99
N MET A 199 3.02 12.10 3.74
CA MET A 199 3.97 13.13 3.36
C MET A 199 3.62 13.63 1.96
N TYR A 200 3.41 14.93 1.85
CA TYR A 200 3.09 15.52 0.55
C TYR A 200 4.31 15.54 -0.37
N GLY A 201 4.09 15.32 -1.66
CA GLY A 201 5.15 15.40 -2.66
C GLY A 201 5.84 16.79 -2.76
N SER A 202 5.25 17.82 -2.15
CA SER A 202 5.83 19.16 -2.01
C SER A 202 6.75 19.33 -0.79
N GLU A 203 6.75 18.38 0.13
CA GLU A 203 7.57 18.36 1.33
C GLU A 203 8.87 17.61 1.02
N LEU A 204 9.93 18.36 0.72
CA LEU A 204 11.23 17.82 0.37
C LEU A 204 12.15 17.80 1.58
N ASP A 205 12.87 16.72 1.78
CA ASP A 205 13.92 16.62 2.79
C ASP A 205 15.11 17.54 2.43
N ALA A 206 15.89 17.95 3.42
CA ALA A 206 16.96 18.95 3.24
C ALA A 206 18.10 18.48 2.31
N ASP A 207 18.27 17.18 2.14
CA ASP A 207 19.24 16.53 1.26
C ASP A 207 18.68 16.24 -0.16
N HIS A 208 17.39 16.50 -0.38
CA HIS A 208 16.78 16.33 -1.69
C HIS A 208 17.41 17.30 -2.72
N PRO A 209 17.76 16.83 -3.96
CA PRO A 209 18.39 17.68 -4.98
C PRO A 209 17.64 18.99 -5.30
N GLY A 210 16.31 18.97 -5.23
CA GLY A 210 15.44 20.13 -5.48
C GLY A 210 15.12 20.97 -4.24
N PHE A 211 15.63 20.65 -3.05
CA PHE A 211 15.26 21.33 -1.81
C PHE A 211 15.47 22.86 -1.84
N LYS A 212 16.57 23.31 -2.43
CA LYS A 212 16.93 24.74 -2.54
C LYS A 212 16.31 25.42 -3.75
N ASP A 213 15.75 24.68 -4.71
CA ASP A 213 15.14 25.23 -5.91
C ASP A 213 13.68 25.63 -5.64
N THR A 214 13.44 26.93 -5.55
CA THR A 214 12.11 27.48 -5.24
C THR A 214 11.11 27.26 -6.38
N VAL A 215 11.58 27.25 -7.64
CA VAL A 215 10.73 26.99 -8.83
C VAL A 215 10.28 25.55 -8.83
N TYR A 216 11.21 24.63 -8.61
CA TYR A 216 10.90 23.21 -8.50
C TYR A 216 9.91 22.92 -7.35
N ARG A 217 10.10 23.53 -6.18
CA ARG A 217 9.19 23.37 -5.03
C ARG A 217 7.79 23.91 -5.32
N GLN A 218 7.67 25.04 -6.03
CA GLN A 218 6.37 25.56 -6.48
C GLN A 218 5.71 24.59 -7.48
N ARG A 219 6.49 23.99 -8.36
CA ARG A 219 6.02 23.00 -9.34
C ARG A 219 5.54 21.73 -8.62
N ARG A 220 6.26 21.25 -7.61
CA ARG A 220 5.86 20.12 -6.76
C ARG A 220 4.53 20.41 -6.03
N LYS A 221 4.39 21.63 -5.52
CA LYS A 221 3.13 22.06 -4.91
C LYS A 221 1.97 22.07 -5.90
N PHE A 222 2.18 22.52 -7.13
CA PHE A 222 1.15 22.45 -8.19
C PHE A 222 0.64 21.03 -8.41
N TYR A 223 1.52 20.03 -8.50
CA TYR A 223 1.12 18.64 -8.63
C TYR A 223 0.36 18.12 -7.41
N THR A 224 0.79 18.49 -6.20
CA THR A 224 0.11 18.16 -4.96
C THR A 224 -1.32 18.71 -4.94
N ASP A 225 -1.49 20.00 -5.24
CA ASP A 225 -2.78 20.68 -5.25
C ASP A 225 -3.73 20.07 -6.31
N LEU A 226 -3.19 19.67 -7.46
CA LEU A 226 -3.94 19.04 -8.54
C LEU A 226 -4.42 17.63 -8.16
N ALA A 227 -3.55 16.82 -7.57
CA ALA A 227 -3.90 15.47 -7.12
C ALA A 227 -4.93 15.49 -5.98
N MET A 228 -4.86 16.47 -5.08
CA MET A 228 -5.84 16.64 -3.99
C MET A 228 -7.25 17.02 -4.48
N GLN A 229 -7.37 17.57 -5.66
CA GLN A 229 -8.67 17.91 -6.27
C GLN A 229 -9.31 16.75 -7.00
N TYR A 230 -8.54 15.70 -7.30
CA TYR A 230 -9.05 14.53 -8.02
C TYR A 230 -10.01 13.73 -7.15
N THR A 231 -11.15 13.36 -7.72
CA THR A 231 -12.13 12.42 -7.14
C THR A 231 -12.45 11.31 -8.13
N HIS A 232 -12.84 10.16 -7.62
CA HIS A 232 -13.21 9.02 -8.46
C HIS A 232 -14.33 9.40 -9.45
N GLY A 233 -14.15 9.04 -10.71
CA GLY A 233 -15.08 9.34 -11.80
C GLY A 233 -14.87 10.68 -12.49
N THR A 234 -13.91 11.49 -12.05
CA THR A 234 -13.45 12.68 -12.79
C THR A 234 -12.34 12.32 -13.75
N ASP A 235 -12.11 13.15 -14.77
CA ASP A 235 -11.00 12.97 -15.69
C ASP A 235 -9.67 13.18 -14.97
N ILE A 236 -8.68 12.35 -15.30
CA ILE A 236 -7.31 12.53 -14.82
C ILE A 236 -6.75 13.82 -15.42
N PRO A 237 -6.22 14.75 -14.61
CA PRO A 237 -5.71 16.02 -15.11
C PRO A 237 -4.56 15.83 -16.11
N VAL A 238 -4.64 16.52 -17.23
CA VAL A 238 -3.57 16.61 -18.22
C VAL A 238 -2.51 17.60 -17.73
N ILE A 239 -1.25 17.23 -17.84
CA ILE A 239 -0.12 18.02 -17.39
C ILE A 239 0.61 18.63 -18.60
N GLU A 240 0.74 19.94 -18.60
CA GLU A 240 1.70 20.62 -19.46
C GLU A 240 3.09 20.55 -18.83
N TYR A 241 3.87 19.54 -19.23
CA TYR A 241 5.24 19.37 -18.76
C TYR A 241 6.14 20.47 -19.32
N THR A 242 6.98 21.04 -18.47
CA THR A 242 7.98 22.02 -18.89
C THR A 242 9.06 21.38 -19.74
N LYS A 243 9.78 22.19 -20.49
CA LYS A 243 10.91 21.71 -21.30
C LYS A 243 11.96 20.96 -20.45
N GLU A 244 12.23 21.45 -19.26
CA GLU A 244 13.18 20.82 -18.33
C GLU A 244 12.68 19.45 -17.82
N GLU A 245 11.39 19.34 -17.55
CA GLU A 245 10.76 18.07 -17.15
C GLU A 245 10.84 17.04 -18.30
N VAL A 246 10.57 17.46 -19.54
CA VAL A 246 10.69 16.60 -20.73
C VAL A 246 12.14 16.18 -20.98
N GLU A 247 13.10 17.10 -20.85
CA GLU A 247 14.53 16.79 -21.01
C GLU A 247 15.03 15.80 -19.93
N THR A 248 14.54 15.94 -18.69
CA THR A 248 14.87 15.01 -17.58
C THR A 248 14.29 13.63 -17.85
N TRP A 249 13.00 13.55 -18.21
CA TRP A 249 12.35 12.31 -18.65
C TRP A 249 13.11 11.66 -19.80
N GLY A 250 13.39 12.40 -20.86
CA GLY A 250 14.09 11.88 -22.05
C GLY A 250 15.47 11.33 -21.76
N THR A 251 16.19 11.95 -20.81
CA THR A 251 17.48 11.45 -20.35
C THR A 251 17.36 10.10 -19.68
N VAL A 252 16.39 9.94 -18.75
CA VAL A 252 16.14 8.67 -18.05
C VAL A 252 15.65 7.61 -19.04
N PHE A 253 14.67 7.96 -19.88
CA PHE A 253 14.08 7.07 -20.88
C PHE A 253 15.14 6.50 -21.83
N ARG A 254 15.98 7.35 -22.41
CA ARG A 254 17.04 6.95 -23.35
C ARG A 254 18.02 5.96 -22.73
N GLU A 255 18.46 6.20 -21.49
CA GLU A 255 19.46 5.35 -20.85
C GLU A 255 18.86 4.00 -20.41
N LEU A 256 17.65 3.98 -19.87
CA LEU A 256 16.97 2.74 -19.49
C LEU A 256 16.60 1.88 -20.72
N MET A 257 16.15 2.48 -21.81
CA MET A 257 15.85 1.77 -23.06
C MET A 257 17.05 1.00 -23.64
N LYS A 258 18.29 1.41 -23.34
CA LYS A 258 19.51 0.68 -23.72
C LYS A 258 19.69 -0.60 -22.90
N LEU A 259 19.25 -0.61 -21.64
CA LEU A 259 19.41 -1.74 -20.71
C LEU A 259 18.32 -2.78 -20.85
N TYR A 260 17.09 -2.38 -21.10
CA TYR A 260 15.92 -3.26 -21.10
C TYR A 260 16.07 -4.53 -21.95
N PRO A 261 16.61 -4.52 -23.18
CA PRO A 261 16.73 -5.73 -23.99
C PRO A 261 17.47 -6.90 -23.31
N THR A 262 18.42 -6.58 -22.41
CA THR A 262 19.27 -7.57 -21.73
C THR A 262 18.93 -7.74 -20.24
N HIS A 263 18.15 -6.84 -19.63
CA HIS A 263 17.92 -6.82 -18.19
C HIS A 263 16.45 -7.05 -17.81
N ALA A 264 15.50 -6.57 -18.63
CA ALA A 264 14.08 -6.67 -18.34
C ALA A 264 13.50 -8.04 -18.70
N CYS A 265 12.43 -8.45 -18.02
CA CYS A 265 11.69 -9.67 -18.31
C CYS A 265 10.91 -9.57 -19.64
N ARG A 266 10.54 -10.72 -20.17
CA ARG A 266 9.82 -10.87 -21.46
C ARG A 266 8.50 -10.11 -21.48
N GLU A 267 7.74 -10.16 -20.39
CA GLU A 267 6.43 -9.54 -20.24
C GLU A 267 6.56 -8.02 -20.29
N TYR A 268 7.61 -7.46 -19.67
CA TYR A 268 7.93 -6.05 -19.75
C TYR A 268 8.28 -5.63 -21.20
N LEU A 269 9.16 -6.39 -21.84
CA LEU A 269 9.61 -6.13 -23.23
C LEU A 269 8.47 -6.25 -24.25
N ALA A 270 7.49 -7.11 -23.99
CA ALA A 270 6.32 -7.25 -24.86
C ALA A 270 5.37 -6.05 -24.79
N ASN A 271 5.32 -5.36 -23.64
CA ASN A 271 4.37 -4.27 -23.42
C ASN A 271 4.95 -2.87 -23.71
N ILE A 272 6.27 -2.67 -23.65
CA ILE A 272 6.89 -1.37 -23.97
C ILE A 272 6.52 -0.86 -25.37
N PRO A 273 6.60 -1.67 -26.46
CA PRO A 273 6.20 -1.19 -27.79
C PRO A 273 4.73 -0.73 -27.85
N LEU A 274 3.85 -1.38 -27.12
CA LEU A 274 2.43 -1.02 -27.07
C LEU A 274 2.22 0.33 -26.35
N LEU A 275 2.98 0.60 -25.28
CA LEU A 275 2.94 1.88 -24.59
C LEU A 275 3.53 3.01 -25.46
N VAL A 276 4.56 2.70 -26.25
CA VAL A 276 5.10 3.64 -27.25
C VAL A 276 4.02 3.99 -28.28
N GLU A 277 3.32 2.99 -28.81
CA GLU A 277 2.31 3.17 -29.86
C GLU A 277 1.04 3.88 -29.36
N HIS A 278 0.53 3.48 -28.17
CA HIS A 278 -0.80 3.89 -27.70
C HIS A 278 -0.78 4.98 -26.63
N CYS A 279 0.33 5.17 -25.91
CA CYS A 279 0.43 6.10 -24.78
C CYS A 279 1.48 7.20 -24.96
N GLY A 280 2.16 7.24 -26.11
CA GLY A 280 3.11 8.30 -26.43
C GLY A 280 4.43 8.25 -25.64
N TYR A 281 4.89 7.05 -25.24
CA TYR A 281 6.21 6.85 -24.64
C TYR A 281 7.30 7.19 -25.65
N ARG A 282 7.92 8.33 -25.49
CA ARG A 282 9.02 8.82 -26.36
C ARG A 282 10.00 9.64 -25.54
N GLU A 283 11.20 9.78 -26.05
CA GLU A 283 12.25 10.58 -25.43
C GLU A 283 11.86 12.07 -25.28
N ASP A 284 11.09 12.60 -26.22
CA ASP A 284 10.66 13.99 -26.31
C ASP A 284 9.24 14.24 -25.75
N ASN A 285 8.64 13.26 -25.09
CA ASN A 285 7.29 13.35 -24.58
C ASN A 285 7.08 12.53 -23.31
N VAL A 286 6.64 13.17 -22.23
CA VAL A 286 6.18 12.50 -21.01
C VAL A 286 4.75 12.02 -21.24
N PRO A 287 4.47 10.70 -21.12
CA PRO A 287 3.11 10.17 -21.29
C PRO A 287 2.13 10.75 -20.28
N GLN A 288 0.90 11.00 -20.73
CA GLN A 288 -0.17 11.46 -19.85
C GLN A 288 -0.78 10.29 -19.06
N LEU A 289 -0.98 10.48 -17.76
CA LEU A 289 -1.61 9.45 -16.93
C LEU A 289 -2.98 9.02 -17.45
N ALA A 290 -3.75 9.94 -18.02
CA ALA A 290 -5.06 9.66 -18.60
C ALA A 290 -4.99 8.64 -19.74
N ASP A 291 -4.00 8.77 -20.64
CA ASP A 291 -3.83 7.86 -21.77
C ASP A 291 -3.34 6.48 -21.32
N VAL A 292 -2.38 6.46 -20.41
CA VAL A 292 -1.87 5.22 -19.81
C VAL A 292 -2.97 4.50 -19.02
N SER A 293 -3.77 5.22 -18.24
CA SER A 293 -4.89 4.66 -17.48
C SER A 293 -5.95 4.03 -18.40
N ARG A 294 -6.28 4.68 -19.50
CA ARG A 294 -7.22 4.15 -20.50
C ARG A 294 -6.69 2.86 -21.12
N PHE A 295 -5.43 2.86 -21.53
CA PHE A 295 -4.76 1.69 -22.11
C PHE A 295 -4.72 0.50 -21.12
N LEU A 296 -4.34 0.74 -19.86
CA LEU A 296 -4.32 -0.30 -18.83
C LEU A 296 -5.73 -0.83 -18.53
N LYS A 297 -6.74 0.04 -18.49
CA LYS A 297 -8.13 -0.36 -18.26
C LYS A 297 -8.62 -1.35 -19.31
N GLU A 298 -8.30 -1.11 -20.58
CA GLU A 298 -8.67 -1.98 -21.69
C GLU A 298 -7.94 -3.33 -21.66
N ARG A 299 -6.69 -3.36 -21.21
CA ARG A 299 -5.86 -4.58 -21.22
C ARG A 299 -6.02 -5.45 -19.97
N THR A 300 -6.04 -4.84 -18.81
CA THR A 300 -5.97 -5.56 -17.53
C THR A 300 -6.99 -5.07 -16.50
N GLY A 301 -7.76 -4.03 -16.82
CA GLY A 301 -8.69 -3.42 -15.89
C GLY A 301 -8.02 -2.49 -14.85
N PHE A 302 -6.70 -2.32 -14.87
CA PHE A 302 -6.03 -1.34 -14.03
C PHE A 302 -6.34 0.08 -14.49
N THR A 303 -6.52 0.98 -13.52
CA THR A 303 -6.66 2.42 -13.73
C THR A 303 -5.65 3.15 -12.88
N LEU A 304 -5.26 4.34 -13.30
CA LEU A 304 -4.37 5.21 -12.56
C LEU A 304 -5.17 6.26 -11.79
N ARG A 305 -4.66 6.58 -10.60
CA ARG A 305 -5.20 7.64 -9.78
C ARG A 305 -4.07 8.61 -9.39
N PRO A 306 -4.20 9.91 -9.71
CA PRO A 306 -3.24 10.90 -9.23
C PRO A 306 -3.18 10.90 -7.70
N VAL A 307 -1.98 11.00 -7.14
CA VAL A 307 -1.73 11.05 -5.70
C VAL A 307 -0.84 12.23 -5.34
N ALA A 308 -1.17 12.88 -4.22
CA ALA A 308 -0.49 14.09 -3.76
C ALA A 308 0.84 13.83 -3.04
N GLY A 309 1.18 12.58 -2.77
CA GLY A 309 2.36 12.15 -2.03
C GLY A 309 2.23 10.72 -1.52
N TYR A 310 2.92 10.43 -0.42
CA TYR A 310 2.94 9.08 0.17
C TYR A 310 1.64 8.72 0.87
N LEU A 311 1.10 7.56 0.54
CA LEU A 311 0.01 6.93 1.27
C LEU A 311 0.55 5.93 2.29
N SER A 312 -0.27 5.59 3.27
CA SER A 312 0.01 4.44 4.14
C SER A 312 0.09 3.16 3.30
N SER A 313 0.88 2.17 3.74
CA SER A 313 0.92 0.86 3.08
C SER A 313 -0.47 0.24 2.97
N ARG A 314 -1.32 0.41 3.99
CA ARG A 314 -2.71 -0.04 4.01
C ARG A 314 -3.53 0.60 2.88
N ASP A 315 -3.46 1.92 2.73
CA ASP A 315 -4.24 2.65 1.73
C ASP A 315 -3.74 2.36 0.31
N PHE A 316 -2.42 2.28 0.12
CA PHE A 316 -1.83 1.93 -1.16
C PHE A 316 -2.19 0.51 -1.61
N LEU A 317 -2.00 -0.49 -0.74
CA LEU A 317 -2.35 -1.88 -1.04
C LEU A 317 -3.85 -2.05 -1.27
N ALA A 318 -4.69 -1.30 -0.53
CA ALA A 318 -6.14 -1.31 -0.77
C ALA A 318 -6.51 -0.85 -2.17
N GLY A 319 -5.80 0.13 -2.75
CA GLY A 319 -5.99 0.54 -4.14
C GLY A 319 -5.80 -0.62 -5.13
N LEU A 320 -4.76 -1.42 -4.95
CA LEU A 320 -4.46 -2.56 -5.81
C LEU A 320 -5.58 -3.60 -5.83
N ALA A 321 -6.33 -3.77 -4.72
CA ALA A 321 -7.48 -4.68 -4.64
C ALA A 321 -8.57 -4.31 -5.67
N PHE A 322 -8.70 -3.04 -5.98
CA PHE A 322 -9.65 -2.49 -6.96
C PHE A 322 -9.03 -2.31 -8.37
N ARG A 323 -7.81 -2.78 -8.58
CA ARG A 323 -7.00 -2.47 -9.77
C ARG A 323 -6.84 -0.96 -9.99
N VAL A 324 -6.64 -0.23 -8.91
CA VAL A 324 -6.29 1.20 -8.92
C VAL A 324 -4.86 1.36 -8.44
N PHE A 325 -4.02 1.95 -9.27
CA PHE A 325 -2.65 2.28 -8.94
C PHE A 325 -2.53 3.78 -8.67
N HIS A 326 -2.08 4.14 -7.47
CA HIS A 326 -1.85 5.52 -7.08
C HIS A 326 -0.52 5.99 -7.67
N CYS A 327 -0.57 7.00 -8.54
CA CYS A 327 0.54 7.40 -9.38
C CYS A 327 0.86 8.88 -9.21
N THR A 328 2.12 9.21 -9.02
CA THR A 328 2.61 10.59 -8.99
C THR A 328 2.74 11.16 -10.41
N GLN A 329 2.63 12.50 -10.54
CA GLN A 329 2.74 13.17 -11.84
C GLN A 329 3.97 14.08 -11.96
N TYR A 330 4.71 14.32 -10.87
CA TYR A 330 5.92 15.12 -10.90
C TYR A 330 7.12 14.35 -11.44
N ILE A 331 8.07 15.09 -12.03
CA ILE A 331 9.36 14.57 -12.51
C ILE A 331 10.43 14.91 -11.47
N ARG A 332 11.41 14.03 -11.28
CA ARG A 332 12.59 14.24 -10.41
C ARG A 332 13.38 15.48 -10.80
N HIS A 333 14.20 15.97 -9.91
CA HIS A 333 14.96 17.19 -10.16
C HIS A 333 16.04 17.00 -11.23
N ARG A 334 16.14 17.97 -12.16
CA ARG A 334 17.04 17.94 -13.32
C ARG A 334 18.53 17.82 -13.00
N SER A 335 18.95 18.27 -11.79
CA SER A 335 20.36 18.18 -11.40
C SER A 335 20.85 16.76 -11.19
N ASP A 336 19.95 15.82 -10.92
CA ASP A 336 20.26 14.40 -10.81
C ASP A 336 19.16 13.53 -11.45
N PRO A 337 19.19 13.36 -12.77
CA PRO A 337 18.17 12.60 -13.49
C PRO A 337 18.14 11.12 -13.15
N PHE A 338 19.21 10.58 -12.54
CA PHE A 338 19.35 9.16 -12.27
C PHE A 338 19.07 8.79 -10.81
N TYR A 339 18.79 9.78 -9.96
CA TYR A 339 18.46 9.57 -8.57
C TYR A 339 17.21 10.36 -8.16
N THR A 340 16.38 9.73 -7.36
CA THR A 340 15.28 10.36 -6.65
C THR A 340 15.04 9.59 -5.35
N PRO A 341 14.93 10.26 -4.19
CA PRO A 341 14.66 9.60 -2.92
C PRO A 341 13.21 9.14 -2.79
N GLU A 342 12.30 9.71 -3.58
CA GLU A 342 10.89 9.31 -3.63
C GLU A 342 10.48 8.90 -5.06
N PRO A 343 9.43 8.04 -5.21
CA PRO A 343 8.89 7.70 -6.53
C PRO A 343 8.36 8.93 -7.24
N ASP A 344 8.80 9.09 -8.48
CA ASP A 344 8.36 10.15 -9.39
C ASP A 344 7.68 9.54 -10.63
N CYS A 345 7.18 10.39 -11.52
CA CYS A 345 6.52 9.96 -12.75
C CYS A 345 7.41 9.05 -13.62
N CYS A 346 8.75 9.25 -13.62
CA CYS A 346 9.67 8.36 -14.34
C CYS A 346 9.64 6.94 -13.76
N HIS A 347 9.69 6.82 -12.43
CA HIS A 347 9.58 5.54 -11.75
C HIS A 347 8.22 4.87 -12.02
N GLU A 348 7.14 5.62 -11.89
CA GLU A 348 5.79 5.08 -12.05
C GLU A 348 5.56 4.57 -13.47
N LEU A 349 5.83 5.43 -14.48
CA LEU A 349 5.52 5.10 -15.86
C LEU A 349 6.47 4.06 -16.47
N MET A 350 7.78 4.16 -16.22
CA MET A 350 8.73 3.19 -16.75
C MET A 350 8.84 1.92 -15.90
N GLY A 351 8.70 2.04 -14.58
CA GLY A 351 8.81 0.90 -13.68
C GLY A 351 7.56 0.02 -13.65
N HIS A 352 6.39 0.60 -13.36
CA HIS A 352 5.19 -0.18 -13.08
C HIS A 352 4.30 -0.45 -14.30
N MET A 353 4.09 0.55 -15.17
CA MET A 353 3.01 0.47 -16.17
C MET A 353 3.19 -0.64 -17.21
N PRO A 354 4.41 -0.97 -17.70
CA PRO A 354 4.57 -2.05 -18.65
C PRO A 354 4.16 -3.41 -18.09
N LEU A 355 4.37 -3.65 -16.80
CA LEU A 355 3.98 -4.91 -16.16
C LEU A 355 2.52 -4.90 -15.73
N LEU A 356 1.95 -3.78 -15.30
CA LEU A 356 0.52 -3.68 -15.06
C LEU A 356 -0.31 -3.88 -16.35
N ALA A 357 0.29 -3.75 -17.52
CA ALA A 357 -0.30 -4.11 -18.81
C ALA A 357 -0.29 -5.61 -19.09
N ASP A 358 0.45 -6.42 -18.32
CA ASP A 358 0.44 -7.89 -18.40
C ASP A 358 -0.69 -8.45 -17.50
N PRO A 359 -1.59 -9.32 -18.04
CA PRO A 359 -2.71 -9.85 -17.26
C PRO A 359 -2.30 -10.68 -16.04
N SER A 360 -1.22 -11.47 -16.14
CA SER A 360 -0.75 -12.33 -15.05
C SER A 360 -0.15 -11.49 -13.92
N PHE A 361 0.65 -10.48 -14.25
CA PHE A 361 1.23 -9.58 -13.29
C PHE A 361 0.17 -8.65 -12.65
N ALA A 362 -0.80 -8.17 -13.44
CA ALA A 362 -1.92 -7.39 -12.93
C ALA A 362 -2.74 -8.18 -11.90
N GLN A 363 -2.99 -9.46 -12.16
CA GLN A 363 -3.64 -10.35 -11.20
C GLN A 363 -2.79 -10.55 -9.94
N PHE A 364 -1.49 -10.79 -10.08
CA PHE A 364 -0.56 -10.90 -8.95
C PHE A 364 -0.61 -9.68 -8.04
N SER A 365 -0.54 -8.48 -8.63
CA SER A 365 -0.62 -7.22 -7.89
C SER A 365 -1.96 -7.05 -7.17
N GLN A 366 -3.07 -7.40 -7.84
CA GLN A 366 -4.42 -7.34 -7.25
C GLN A 366 -4.58 -8.32 -6.08
N GLU A 367 -4.03 -9.53 -6.16
CA GLU A 367 -4.12 -10.53 -5.10
C GLU A 367 -3.41 -10.08 -3.82
N ILE A 368 -2.28 -9.38 -3.92
CA ILE A 368 -1.63 -8.73 -2.78
C ILE A 368 -2.57 -7.67 -2.16
N GLY A 369 -3.20 -6.86 -2.99
CA GLY A 369 -4.18 -5.87 -2.56
C GLY A 369 -5.39 -6.50 -1.84
N LEU A 370 -5.98 -7.55 -2.40
CA LEU A 370 -7.10 -8.27 -1.79
C LEU A 370 -6.71 -8.92 -0.45
N ALA A 371 -5.48 -9.41 -0.32
CA ALA A 371 -4.97 -9.95 0.94
C ALA A 371 -4.87 -8.88 2.03
N SER A 372 -4.65 -7.61 1.68
CA SER A 372 -4.50 -6.49 2.62
C SER A 372 -5.82 -6.02 3.24
N LEU A 373 -6.97 -6.25 2.57
CA LEU A 373 -8.25 -5.72 3.01
C LEU A 373 -8.70 -6.36 4.34
N GLY A 374 -8.79 -5.54 5.40
CA GLY A 374 -9.14 -5.98 6.75
C GLY A 374 -8.04 -6.73 7.49
N ALA A 375 -6.82 -6.78 6.97
CA ALA A 375 -5.66 -7.36 7.63
C ALA A 375 -5.18 -6.48 8.80
N SER A 376 -4.54 -7.09 9.80
CA SER A 376 -3.91 -6.38 10.91
C SER A 376 -2.73 -5.51 10.42
N ASP A 377 -2.29 -4.52 11.22
CA ASP A 377 -1.14 -3.68 10.84
C ASP A 377 0.15 -4.52 10.70
N ASN A 378 0.33 -5.54 11.53
CA ASN A 378 1.44 -6.46 11.40
C ASN A 378 1.40 -7.26 10.08
N ASP A 379 0.20 -7.70 9.64
CA ASP A 379 0.06 -8.41 8.36
C ASP A 379 0.19 -7.45 7.17
N ILE A 380 -0.26 -6.18 7.32
CA ILE A 380 0.01 -5.11 6.34
C ILE A 380 1.50 -4.88 6.18
N ALA A 381 2.27 -4.80 7.27
CA ALA A 381 3.72 -4.64 7.21
C ALA A 381 4.38 -5.79 6.44
N LYS A 382 3.99 -7.03 6.71
CA LYS A 382 4.50 -8.21 5.98
C LYS A 382 4.12 -8.19 4.50
N LEU A 383 2.87 -7.86 4.17
CA LEU A 383 2.42 -7.74 2.78
C LEU A 383 3.15 -6.61 2.05
N SER A 384 3.41 -5.49 2.73
CA SER A 384 4.19 -4.39 2.19
C SER A 384 5.63 -4.80 1.88
N THR A 385 6.27 -5.59 2.75
CA THR A 385 7.59 -6.17 2.49
C THR A 385 7.56 -7.15 1.32
N CYS A 386 6.51 -7.98 1.21
CA CYS A 386 6.33 -8.86 0.06
C CYS A 386 6.15 -8.07 -1.24
N TYR A 387 5.36 -6.99 -1.22
CA TYR A 387 5.22 -6.06 -2.35
C TYR A 387 6.57 -5.45 -2.75
N PHE A 388 7.33 -4.97 -1.77
CA PHE A 388 8.63 -4.34 -1.98
C PHE A 388 9.62 -5.30 -2.68
N PHE A 389 9.82 -6.50 -2.16
CA PHE A 389 10.77 -7.47 -2.74
C PHE A 389 10.23 -8.24 -3.96
N SER A 390 9.01 -7.98 -4.39
CA SER A 390 8.45 -8.50 -5.63
C SER A 390 8.18 -7.38 -6.63
N VAL A 391 7.09 -6.64 -6.47
CA VAL A 391 6.66 -5.62 -7.45
C VAL A 391 7.68 -4.49 -7.62
N GLU A 392 8.46 -4.15 -6.57
CA GLU A 392 9.48 -3.10 -6.65
C GLU A 392 10.88 -3.62 -7.02
N PHE A 393 11.33 -4.72 -6.40
CA PHE A 393 12.72 -5.20 -6.53
C PHE A 393 12.83 -6.67 -6.97
N GLY A 394 11.75 -7.23 -7.54
CA GLY A 394 11.71 -8.62 -7.91
C GLY A 394 12.48 -8.97 -9.18
N LEU A 395 13.01 -10.21 -9.19
CA LEU A 395 13.65 -10.86 -10.32
C LEU A 395 12.85 -12.09 -10.73
N CYS A 396 12.92 -12.47 -12.00
CA CYS A 396 12.36 -13.73 -12.49
C CYS A 396 13.40 -14.48 -13.35
N LYS A 397 13.27 -15.80 -13.37
CA LYS A 397 14.13 -16.65 -14.16
C LYS A 397 13.48 -16.92 -15.53
N GLN A 398 14.17 -16.53 -16.59
CA GLN A 398 13.73 -16.74 -17.98
C GLN A 398 14.93 -17.20 -18.80
N ASP A 399 14.75 -18.31 -19.55
CA ASP A 399 15.80 -18.91 -20.39
C ASP A 399 17.12 -19.19 -19.64
N ASN A 400 17.01 -19.65 -18.38
CA ASN A 400 18.11 -19.89 -17.44
C ASN A 400 18.89 -18.62 -16.99
N GLU A 401 18.43 -17.44 -17.32
CA GLU A 401 18.99 -16.16 -16.86
C GLU A 401 18.02 -15.45 -15.93
N LEU A 402 18.54 -14.61 -15.04
CA LEU A 402 17.73 -13.74 -14.23
C LEU A 402 17.41 -12.46 -14.99
N ARG A 403 16.16 -12.03 -14.94
CA ARG A 403 15.64 -10.80 -15.52
C ARG A 403 14.89 -10.01 -14.45
N ALA A 404 14.92 -8.69 -14.57
CA ALA A 404 14.19 -7.83 -13.66
C ALA A 404 12.73 -7.65 -14.07
N TYR A 405 11.85 -7.71 -13.08
CA TYR A 405 10.47 -7.27 -13.22
C TYR A 405 10.07 -6.21 -12.18
N GLY A 406 10.89 -6.00 -11.16
CA GLY A 406 10.62 -5.00 -10.14
C GLY A 406 10.73 -3.58 -10.69
N ALA A 407 9.73 -2.73 -10.38
CA ALA A 407 9.65 -1.37 -10.87
C ALA A 407 10.81 -0.47 -10.38
N GLY A 408 11.24 -0.66 -9.13
CA GLY A 408 12.40 0.02 -8.58
C GLY A 408 13.68 -0.30 -9.34
N LEU A 409 13.84 -1.54 -9.79
CA LEU A 409 14.95 -1.94 -10.66
C LEU A 409 14.81 -1.33 -12.06
N LEU A 410 13.64 -1.47 -12.68
CA LEU A 410 13.38 -1.05 -14.07
C LEU A 410 13.34 0.48 -14.24
N SER A 411 13.37 1.24 -13.16
CA SER A 411 13.44 2.71 -13.17
C SER A 411 14.76 3.28 -12.63
N SER A 412 15.72 2.40 -12.27
CA SER A 412 17.03 2.79 -11.74
C SER A 412 18.16 2.10 -12.50
N ILE A 413 18.97 2.86 -13.22
CA ILE A 413 20.08 2.35 -14.04
C ILE A 413 21.10 1.60 -13.19
N SER A 414 21.50 2.22 -12.07
CA SER A 414 22.57 1.68 -11.21
C SER A 414 22.12 0.43 -10.47
N GLU A 415 20.89 0.42 -9.94
CA GLU A 415 20.39 -0.72 -9.17
C GLU A 415 19.99 -1.89 -10.07
N LEU A 416 19.47 -1.62 -11.26
CA LEU A 416 19.19 -2.64 -12.27
C LEU A 416 20.48 -3.41 -12.64
N ALA A 417 21.56 -2.69 -12.92
CA ALA A 417 22.84 -3.28 -13.23
C ALA A 417 23.44 -4.04 -12.03
N HIS A 418 23.29 -3.48 -10.80
CA HIS A 418 23.77 -4.13 -9.58
C HIS A 418 23.01 -5.42 -9.29
N ALA A 419 21.69 -5.40 -9.30
CA ALA A 419 20.83 -6.53 -8.95
C ALA A 419 21.08 -7.78 -9.82
N LEU A 420 21.45 -7.59 -11.07
CA LEU A 420 21.77 -8.68 -12.00
C LEU A 420 23.25 -9.07 -12.01
N SER A 421 24.13 -8.29 -11.36
CA SER A 421 25.56 -8.60 -11.25
C SER A 421 25.83 -9.76 -10.30
N ASP A 422 27.03 -10.38 -10.40
CA ASP A 422 27.48 -11.43 -9.48
C ASP A 422 27.71 -10.94 -8.04
N LYS A 423 27.74 -9.62 -7.82
CA LYS A 423 27.94 -9.03 -6.49
C LYS A 423 26.68 -9.04 -5.64
N ALA A 424 25.51 -9.06 -6.26
CA ALA A 424 24.23 -9.05 -5.58
C ALA A 424 23.85 -10.43 -5.04
N VAL A 425 23.42 -10.51 -3.80
CA VAL A 425 22.87 -11.73 -3.20
C VAL A 425 21.46 -11.97 -3.74
N LYS A 426 21.21 -13.16 -4.25
CA LYS A 426 19.93 -13.55 -4.82
C LYS A 426 19.38 -14.78 -4.11
N LYS A 427 18.10 -14.71 -3.69
CA LYS A 427 17.38 -15.81 -3.01
C LYS A 427 16.09 -16.13 -3.74
N VAL A 428 15.60 -17.35 -3.55
CA VAL A 428 14.28 -17.75 -4.07
C VAL A 428 13.18 -16.94 -3.39
N PHE A 429 12.19 -16.51 -4.17
CA PHE A 429 10.99 -15.83 -3.67
C PHE A 429 10.21 -16.77 -2.75
N GLU A 430 10.21 -16.47 -1.44
CA GLU A 430 9.51 -17.23 -0.41
C GLU A 430 8.88 -16.27 0.59
N PRO A 431 7.59 -15.89 0.42
CA PRO A 431 6.94 -14.85 1.20
C PRO A 431 7.05 -15.01 2.72
N LEU A 432 6.96 -16.25 3.23
CA LEU A 432 7.07 -16.52 4.67
C LEU A 432 8.43 -16.13 5.28
N HIS A 433 9.50 -16.22 4.50
CA HIS A 433 10.84 -15.83 4.94
C HIS A 433 11.17 -14.38 4.56
N MET A 434 10.68 -13.95 3.39
CA MET A 434 10.95 -12.63 2.84
C MET A 434 10.26 -11.51 3.62
N CYS A 435 9.08 -11.76 4.19
CA CYS A 435 8.27 -10.75 4.88
C CYS A 435 8.92 -10.16 6.14
N THR A 436 10.07 -10.66 6.57
CA THR A 436 10.88 -10.12 7.67
C THR A 436 12.20 -9.51 7.20
N GLN A 437 12.45 -9.48 5.88
CA GLN A 437 13.66 -8.89 5.32
C GLN A 437 13.60 -7.37 5.42
N GLU A 438 14.72 -6.78 5.78
CA GLU A 438 14.88 -5.34 5.82
C GLU A 438 14.83 -4.72 4.41
N CYS A 439 14.05 -3.63 4.24
CA CYS A 439 13.95 -2.86 2.99
C CYS A 439 14.89 -1.67 3.07
N LEU A 440 15.89 -1.57 2.21
CA LEU A 440 16.81 -0.44 2.14
C LEU A 440 16.30 0.61 1.13
N ILE A 441 16.49 1.90 1.43
CA ILE A 441 15.91 2.97 0.61
C ILE A 441 17.00 3.84 -0.01
N THR A 442 18.05 4.11 0.74
CA THR A 442 19.13 5.02 0.34
C THR A 442 20.35 4.30 -0.23
N THR A 443 20.37 2.98 -0.17
CA THR A 443 21.43 2.11 -0.66
C THR A 443 20.84 0.96 -1.47
N PHE A 444 21.69 0.22 -2.20
CA PHE A 444 21.26 -1.02 -2.86
C PHE A 444 20.75 -2.03 -1.85
N GLN A 445 19.81 -2.88 -2.28
CA GLN A 445 19.31 -3.94 -1.43
C GLN A 445 20.40 -4.95 -1.10
N ASP A 446 20.45 -5.44 0.16
CA ASP A 446 21.35 -6.50 0.59
C ASP A 446 21.04 -7.84 -0.09
N VAL A 447 19.78 -8.04 -0.47
CA VAL A 447 19.30 -9.27 -1.11
C VAL A 447 18.17 -8.96 -2.09
N TYR A 448 18.17 -9.64 -3.22
CA TYR A 448 17.08 -9.65 -4.20
C TYR A 448 16.44 -11.03 -4.24
N PHE A 449 15.12 -11.06 -4.52
CA PHE A 449 14.38 -12.31 -4.57
C PHE A 449 13.94 -12.61 -6.01
N TYR A 450 14.06 -13.88 -6.40
CA TYR A 450 13.65 -14.30 -7.74
C TYR A 450 12.60 -15.41 -7.70
N THR A 451 11.74 -15.43 -8.70
CA THR A 451 10.72 -16.46 -8.95
C THR A 451 11.00 -17.14 -10.29
N ASP A 452 10.60 -18.40 -10.43
CA ASP A 452 10.70 -19.12 -11.69
C ASP A 452 9.59 -18.71 -12.69
N SER A 453 8.42 -18.25 -12.17
CA SER A 453 7.32 -17.70 -12.98
C SER A 453 6.38 -16.82 -12.15
N PHE A 454 5.56 -15.98 -12.80
CA PHE A 454 4.53 -15.21 -12.11
C PHE A 454 3.42 -16.09 -11.53
N GLU A 455 3.13 -17.25 -12.16
CA GLU A 455 2.18 -18.23 -11.66
C GLU A 455 2.67 -18.82 -10.33
N GLU A 456 3.94 -19.20 -10.24
CA GLU A 456 4.55 -19.66 -8.99
C GLU A 456 4.49 -18.57 -7.90
N ALA A 457 4.85 -17.33 -8.26
CA ALA A 457 4.77 -16.20 -7.33
C ALA A 457 3.35 -15.98 -6.81
N LYS A 458 2.33 -16.05 -7.68
CA LYS A 458 0.92 -15.96 -7.30
C LYS A 458 0.54 -17.07 -6.31
N GLU A 459 0.91 -18.31 -6.61
CA GLU A 459 0.57 -19.45 -5.74
C GLU A 459 1.22 -19.30 -4.36
N LYS A 460 2.50 -18.92 -4.28
CA LYS A 460 3.19 -18.65 -3.02
C LYS A 460 2.55 -17.50 -2.24
N MET A 461 2.12 -16.44 -2.93
CA MET A 461 1.40 -15.34 -2.28
C MET A 461 0.01 -15.75 -1.79
N ARG A 462 -0.73 -16.61 -2.51
CA ARG A 462 -2.00 -17.16 -2.04
C ARG A 462 -1.82 -18.00 -0.78
N GLN A 463 -0.79 -18.84 -0.73
CA GLN A 463 -0.42 -19.60 0.46
C GLN A 463 -0.08 -18.68 1.63
N PHE A 464 0.71 -17.63 1.39
CA PHE A 464 1.01 -16.62 2.39
C PHE A 464 -0.27 -15.87 2.85
N ALA A 465 -1.11 -15.42 1.93
CA ALA A 465 -2.37 -14.76 2.22
C ALA A 465 -3.32 -15.63 3.07
N SER A 466 -3.28 -16.96 2.92
CA SER A 466 -4.07 -17.90 3.73
C SER A 466 -3.66 -17.90 5.22
N THR A 467 -2.46 -17.43 5.55
CA THR A 467 -1.98 -17.30 6.95
C THR A 467 -2.54 -16.06 7.65
N ILE A 468 -3.05 -15.08 6.89
CA ILE A 468 -3.62 -13.84 7.41
C ILE A 468 -4.96 -14.13 8.04
N LYS A 469 -5.07 -13.92 9.36
CA LYS A 469 -6.27 -14.21 10.14
C LYS A 469 -7.30 -13.11 10.00
N ARG A 470 -8.37 -13.37 9.27
CA ARG A 470 -9.57 -12.51 9.19
C ARG A 470 -10.84 -13.36 9.12
N PRO A 471 -11.99 -12.88 9.66
CA PRO A 471 -13.21 -13.69 9.77
C PRO A 471 -14.01 -13.84 8.46
N PHE A 472 -13.47 -13.39 7.32
CA PHE A 472 -14.09 -13.42 6.00
C PHE A 472 -13.03 -13.56 4.91
N ALA A 473 -13.45 -13.92 3.72
CA ALA A 473 -12.70 -13.72 2.49
C ALA A 473 -13.25 -12.52 1.71
N VAL A 474 -12.52 -12.06 0.72
CA VAL A 474 -12.96 -10.97 -0.16
C VAL A 474 -12.79 -11.37 -1.62
N ARG A 475 -13.70 -10.85 -2.47
CA ARG A 475 -13.65 -10.98 -3.92
C ARG A 475 -13.90 -9.62 -4.55
N TYR A 476 -13.11 -9.24 -5.53
CA TYR A 476 -13.41 -8.05 -6.33
C TYR A 476 -14.50 -8.37 -7.37
N ASN A 477 -15.51 -7.51 -7.44
CA ASN A 477 -16.57 -7.57 -8.41
C ASN A 477 -16.38 -6.46 -9.45
N PRO A 478 -15.92 -6.77 -10.68
CA PRO A 478 -15.63 -5.76 -11.69
C PRO A 478 -16.89 -5.07 -12.24
N TYR A 479 -18.07 -5.68 -12.11
CA TYR A 479 -19.33 -5.10 -12.60
C TYR A 479 -19.85 -3.96 -11.72
N THR A 480 -19.56 -4.03 -10.43
CA THR A 480 -19.99 -3.03 -9.44
C THR A 480 -18.83 -2.19 -8.91
N GLU A 481 -17.60 -2.48 -9.39
CA GLU A 481 -16.35 -1.86 -8.92
C GLU A 481 -16.26 -1.85 -7.39
N SER A 482 -16.65 -2.99 -6.77
CA SER A 482 -16.75 -3.17 -5.33
C SER A 482 -16.11 -4.48 -4.87
N VAL A 483 -15.92 -4.61 -3.57
CA VAL A 483 -15.44 -5.83 -2.93
C VAL A 483 -16.58 -6.54 -2.23
N ASP A 484 -16.87 -7.76 -2.67
CA ASP A 484 -17.81 -8.66 -2.02
C ASP A 484 -17.12 -9.28 -0.79
N VAL A 485 -17.73 -9.12 0.39
CA VAL A 485 -17.26 -9.74 1.64
C VAL A 485 -17.94 -11.11 1.78
N LEU A 486 -17.13 -12.16 1.69
CA LEU A 486 -17.59 -13.56 1.76
C LEU A 486 -17.61 -14.02 3.22
N ASP A 487 -18.60 -13.57 3.96
CA ASP A 487 -18.77 -13.80 5.40
C ASP A 487 -19.92 -14.75 5.75
N SER A 488 -20.69 -15.21 4.76
CA SER A 488 -21.88 -16.06 4.94
C SER A 488 -22.01 -17.10 3.83
N THR A 489 -22.61 -18.24 4.17
CA THR A 489 -22.89 -19.30 3.20
C THR A 489 -23.76 -18.80 2.04
N ARG A 490 -24.66 -17.84 2.28
CA ARG A 490 -25.48 -17.23 1.22
C ARG A 490 -24.64 -16.44 0.23
N CYS A 491 -23.71 -15.57 0.70
CA CYS A 491 -22.80 -14.81 -0.18
C CYS A 491 -21.89 -15.77 -0.95
N ILE A 492 -21.33 -16.78 -0.28
CA ILE A 492 -20.48 -17.79 -0.91
C ILE A 492 -21.26 -18.57 -1.99
N ALA A 493 -22.50 -19.01 -1.71
CA ALA A 493 -23.32 -19.73 -2.67
C ALA A 493 -23.66 -18.88 -3.92
N SER A 494 -23.90 -17.56 -3.74
CA SER A 494 -24.12 -16.63 -4.86
C SER A 494 -22.89 -16.56 -5.77
N VAL A 495 -21.71 -16.37 -5.19
CA VAL A 495 -20.46 -16.31 -5.96
C VAL A 495 -20.15 -17.65 -6.65
N VAL A 496 -20.39 -18.78 -5.98
CA VAL A 496 -20.22 -20.12 -6.59
C VAL A 496 -21.17 -20.27 -7.79
N SER A 497 -22.39 -19.76 -7.71
CA SER A 497 -23.35 -19.81 -8.82
C SER A 497 -22.90 -18.98 -10.02
N GLU A 498 -22.35 -17.77 -9.81
CA GLU A 498 -21.75 -16.96 -10.87
C GLU A 498 -20.56 -17.68 -11.54
N LEU A 499 -19.60 -18.13 -10.73
CA LEU A 499 -18.41 -18.82 -11.23
C LEU A 499 -18.75 -20.10 -12.01
N LYS A 500 -19.81 -20.82 -11.61
CA LYS A 500 -20.29 -21.98 -12.40
C LYS A 500 -20.80 -21.54 -13.77
N GLY A 501 -21.49 -20.41 -13.88
CA GLY A 501 -21.93 -19.86 -15.16
C GLY A 501 -20.74 -19.56 -16.08
N ASP A 502 -19.73 -18.84 -15.57
CA ASP A 502 -18.53 -18.49 -16.31
C ASP A 502 -17.75 -19.76 -16.74
N LEU A 503 -17.62 -20.73 -15.83
CA LEU A 503 -16.95 -21.99 -16.12
C LEU A 503 -17.67 -22.80 -17.20
N CYS A 504 -19.01 -22.80 -17.24
CA CYS A 504 -19.78 -23.42 -18.31
C CYS A 504 -19.48 -22.78 -19.67
N ILE A 505 -19.42 -21.45 -19.74
CA ILE A 505 -19.09 -20.72 -20.98
C ILE A 505 -17.69 -21.11 -21.48
N VAL A 506 -16.70 -21.11 -20.58
CA VAL A 506 -15.32 -21.49 -20.92
C VAL A 506 -15.23 -22.96 -21.36
N SER A 507 -15.90 -23.86 -20.63
CA SER A 507 -15.94 -25.29 -20.98
C SER A 507 -16.57 -25.55 -22.35
N ASP A 508 -17.64 -24.83 -22.67
CA ASP A 508 -18.29 -24.95 -23.98
C ASP A 508 -17.43 -24.36 -25.11
N ALA A 509 -16.70 -23.28 -24.85
CA ALA A 509 -15.72 -22.73 -25.79
C ALA A 509 -14.61 -23.74 -26.10
N LEU A 510 -14.06 -24.39 -25.07
CA LEU A 510 -13.04 -25.44 -25.23
C LEU A 510 -13.54 -26.62 -26.05
N LYS A 511 -14.78 -27.10 -25.79
CA LYS A 511 -15.39 -28.18 -26.60
C LYS A 511 -15.50 -27.80 -28.08
N ARG A 512 -15.88 -26.56 -28.36
CA ARG A 512 -15.99 -26.06 -29.75
C ARG A 512 -14.64 -25.99 -30.44
N LEU A 513 -13.60 -25.49 -29.73
CA LEU A 513 -12.24 -25.47 -30.27
C LEU A 513 -11.71 -26.86 -30.54
N GLN A 514 -11.92 -27.83 -29.62
CA GLN A 514 -11.54 -29.22 -29.81
C GLN A 514 -12.22 -29.85 -31.04
N LEU A 515 -13.49 -29.53 -31.27
CA LEU A 515 -14.19 -29.98 -32.48
C LEU A 515 -13.54 -29.42 -33.76
N ILE A 516 -13.19 -28.13 -33.76
CA ILE A 516 -12.54 -27.44 -34.88
C ILE A 516 -11.13 -28.04 -35.12
N GLU A 517 -10.36 -28.29 -34.09
CA GLU A 517 -9.03 -28.89 -34.17
C GLU A 517 -9.10 -30.35 -34.66
N ASN A 518 -10.06 -31.12 -34.15
CA ASN A 518 -10.30 -32.48 -34.65
C ASN A 518 -10.69 -32.51 -36.14
N PHE A 519 -11.51 -31.54 -36.61
CA PHE A 519 -11.80 -31.38 -38.04
C PHE A 519 -10.54 -31.02 -38.82
N ARG A 520 -9.73 -30.08 -38.35
CA ARG A 520 -8.45 -29.71 -38.98
C ARG A 520 -7.46 -30.86 -38.96
N PHE A 521 -7.41 -31.64 -37.88
CA PHE A 521 -6.55 -32.83 -37.76
C PHE A 521 -6.96 -33.95 -38.72
N GLN A 522 -8.27 -34.16 -38.93
CA GLN A 522 -8.77 -35.11 -39.94
C GLN A 522 -8.49 -34.63 -41.36
N GLU A 523 -8.49 -33.32 -41.61
CA GLU A 523 -8.09 -32.77 -42.93
C GLU A 523 -6.56 -32.75 -43.11
N SER A 524 -5.77 -32.55 -42.05
CA SER A 524 -4.29 -32.50 -42.08
C SER A 524 -3.61 -33.87 -41.95
N HIS A 525 -4.31 -34.91 -41.51
CA HIS A 525 -3.82 -36.31 -41.70
C HIS A 525 -3.73 -36.73 -43.15
N LYS A 526 -4.14 -35.85 -44.05
CA LYS A 526 -3.69 -35.85 -45.44
C LYS A 526 -2.35 -35.13 -45.64
N GLN A 527 -1.80 -34.40 -44.66
CA GLN A 527 -0.48 -33.73 -44.66
C GLN A 527 -0.01 -33.49 -43.20
N GLY A 528 1.14 -34.00 -42.78
CA GLY A 528 1.73 -34.12 -41.42
C GLY A 528 1.65 -32.94 -40.44
N SER A 529 1.71 -33.25 -39.14
CA SER A 529 1.31 -32.51 -37.91
C SER A 529 2.23 -31.38 -37.37
N PRO A 530 1.74 -30.52 -36.45
CA PRO A 530 2.37 -30.26 -35.15
C PRO A 530 1.41 -30.11 -33.95
N GLN A 531 1.97 -30.08 -32.72
CA GLN A 531 1.33 -30.11 -31.39
C GLN A 531 0.47 -28.89 -31.05
N SER A 532 -0.60 -29.09 -30.25
CA SER A 532 -1.69 -28.13 -30.07
C SER A 532 -1.74 -27.46 -28.67
N LEU A 533 -2.16 -26.20 -28.67
CA LEU A 533 -2.44 -25.34 -27.51
C LEU A 533 -3.56 -25.87 -26.56
N THR A 534 -4.31 -26.89 -26.97
CA THR A 534 -5.43 -27.46 -26.22
C THR A 534 -5.03 -28.27 -24.99
N ASP A 535 -3.78 -28.74 -24.90
CA ASP A 535 -3.35 -29.55 -23.76
C ASP A 535 -3.08 -28.73 -22.52
N ILE A 536 -2.66 -27.47 -22.66
CA ILE A 536 -2.41 -26.51 -21.56
C ILE A 536 -3.74 -26.14 -20.86
N CYS A 537 -4.78 -25.87 -21.62
CA CYS A 537 -6.10 -25.53 -21.07
C CYS A 537 -6.80 -26.71 -20.38
N LYS A 538 -6.53 -27.96 -20.79
CA LYS A 538 -7.12 -29.16 -20.17
C LYS A 538 -6.60 -29.42 -18.76
N GLU A 539 -5.33 -29.17 -18.50
CA GLU A 539 -4.73 -29.37 -17.16
C GLU A 539 -5.29 -28.37 -16.16
N GLU A 540 -5.47 -27.10 -16.54
CA GLU A 540 -6.04 -26.08 -15.66
C GLU A 540 -7.54 -26.34 -15.36
N VAL A 541 -8.35 -26.71 -16.34
CA VAL A 541 -9.78 -27.01 -16.13
C VAL A 541 -9.99 -28.28 -15.30
N ASN A 542 -9.16 -29.31 -15.51
CA ASN A 542 -9.23 -30.55 -14.72
C ASN A 542 -8.75 -30.35 -13.28
N SER A 543 -7.81 -29.46 -13.01
CA SER A 543 -7.36 -29.12 -11.64
C SER A 543 -8.48 -28.46 -10.81
N LEU A 544 -9.44 -27.78 -11.46
CA LEU A 544 -10.61 -27.16 -10.85
C LEU A 544 -11.77 -28.15 -10.58
N GLN A 545 -11.77 -29.31 -11.25
CA GLN A 545 -12.84 -30.33 -11.08
C GLN A 545 -12.51 -31.44 -10.08
N ILE A 546 -11.27 -31.59 -9.61
CA ILE A 546 -10.82 -32.77 -8.84
C ILE A 546 -10.68 -32.52 -7.33
N LYS A 547 -11.43 -31.65 -6.71
CA LYS A 547 -11.58 -31.63 -5.24
C LYS A 547 -13.03 -31.36 -4.87
N ASN A 548 -13.87 -32.38 -5.08
CA ASN A 548 -15.13 -32.56 -4.36
C ASN A 548 -14.96 -33.69 -3.37
#